data_ea2a9c2f02bffd0900722805e4324ce5
#
_entry.id   ea2a9c2f02bffd0900722805e4324ce5
#
_cell.length_a   1.000
_cell.length_b   1.000
_cell.length_c   1.000
_cell.angle_alpha   90.00
_cell.angle_beta   90.00
_cell.angle_gamma   90.00
#
_symmetry.space_group_name_H-M   'P 1'
#
loop_
_entity.id
_entity.type
_entity.pdbx_description
1 polymer ?
#
loop_
_entity_poly.entity_id
_entity_poly.type
_entity_poly.pdbx_seq_one_letter_code
_entity_poly.pdbx_strand_id
1 'polypeptide(L)'
;METLFRKHQMFISQVKMDIIREIINDINWERQLVAIKGSRGVGKTTLMRQYIRKTYGTTAGKALYCVVDSMYFTTHTLLELAERFVLMGGEHLFLDEVHKYPKWSIEIKEIIDLYPQLRITFTGSSLIQILNADADLSRRVLSYTMEGLSFREFLHFYKGIQLPKYSLEEILANADNICAEVNAKCRPVKMFEEYLRVGYYPFYDGVEMEYYSRIENVANFIIDQEITTFCGVDPAFTRKLKAMLLFLADNLPYEVNISKLASYLEINKNTVVNYMNAMERAELLHLVYCDNKSVTKMQKPDKIFIHNTNMLYALSSRLVTGTIRECFVVNQLSVNHTVEYSKNDGDFRIDGKVTLEVGGNKKSFDQIADIPNSYILADDMEYPVGKKLPLWIVGMNY
;
A
#
# COMPACT_ATOMS: atom_id res chain seq x y z
N MET A 1 -18.94 -17.33 22.27
CA MET A 1 -19.46 -15.96 22.03
C MET A 1 -19.01 -14.95 23.08
N GLU A 2 -19.25 -15.20 24.38
CA GLU A 2 -18.91 -14.25 25.46
C GLU A 2 -17.44 -13.76 25.42
N THR A 3 -16.48 -14.68 25.23
CA THR A 3 -15.06 -14.32 25.09
C THR A 3 -14.79 -13.41 23.88
N LEU A 4 -15.50 -13.61 22.75
CA LEU A 4 -15.37 -12.74 21.58
C LEU A 4 -15.95 -11.35 21.83
N PHE A 5 -17.11 -11.27 22.50
CA PHE A 5 -17.72 -10.00 22.86
C PHE A 5 -16.82 -9.18 23.81
N ARG A 6 -16.23 -9.82 24.82
CA ARG A 6 -15.26 -9.18 25.71
C ARG A 6 -14.03 -8.67 24.96
N LYS A 7 -13.46 -9.49 24.03
CA LYS A 7 -12.33 -9.07 23.18
C LYS A 7 -12.72 -7.90 22.27
N HIS A 8 -13.89 -7.97 21.63
CA HIS A 8 -14.42 -6.87 20.83
C HIS A 8 -14.44 -5.57 21.63
N GLN A 9 -15.10 -5.56 22.79
CA GLN A 9 -15.21 -4.37 23.63
C GLN A 9 -13.84 -3.80 24.02
N MET A 10 -12.91 -4.68 24.40
CA MET A 10 -11.54 -4.27 24.75
C MET A 10 -10.83 -3.61 23.55
N PHE A 11 -10.84 -4.23 22.36
CA PHE A 11 -10.16 -3.70 21.20
C PHE A 11 -10.78 -2.40 20.68
N ILE A 12 -12.13 -2.32 20.68
CA ILE A 12 -12.81 -1.14 20.15
C ILE A 12 -12.70 0.05 21.14
N SER A 13 -12.73 -0.18 22.46
CA SER A 13 -12.57 0.89 23.43
C SER A 13 -11.16 1.50 23.43
N GLN A 14 -10.13 0.73 23.10
CA GLN A 14 -8.74 1.17 23.10
C GLN A 14 -8.29 1.85 21.81
N VAL A 15 -9.06 1.73 20.71
CA VAL A 15 -8.63 2.35 19.43
C VAL A 15 -8.60 3.87 19.55
N LYS A 16 -7.50 4.49 19.13
CA LYS A 16 -7.36 5.94 19.08
C LYS A 16 -8.27 6.53 17.98
N MET A 17 -8.94 7.63 18.28
CA MET A 17 -9.88 8.31 17.38
C MET A 17 -9.40 9.71 16.96
N ASP A 18 -8.22 10.12 17.39
CA ASP A 18 -7.68 11.47 17.18
C ASP A 18 -7.48 11.76 15.70
N ILE A 19 -7.04 10.75 14.94
CA ILE A 19 -6.82 10.85 13.50
C ILE A 19 -7.42 9.61 12.82
N ILE A 20 -8.30 9.87 11.87
CA ILE A 20 -8.96 8.86 11.05
C ILE A 20 -8.60 9.14 9.59
N ARG A 21 -8.10 8.13 8.88
CA ARG A 21 -7.75 8.27 7.46
C ARG A 21 -9.01 8.45 6.59
N GLU A 22 -8.93 9.32 5.60
CA GLU A 22 -10.07 9.70 4.75
C GLU A 22 -10.67 8.54 3.96
N ILE A 23 -9.89 7.52 3.64
CA ILE A 23 -10.37 6.29 2.98
C ILE A 23 -11.57 5.65 3.71
N ILE A 24 -11.76 5.93 5.00
CA ILE A 24 -12.94 5.45 5.76
C ILE A 24 -14.26 5.93 5.12
N ASN A 25 -14.25 7.10 4.45
CA ASN A 25 -15.41 7.69 3.80
C ASN A 25 -15.62 7.14 2.38
N ASP A 26 -14.57 6.62 1.75
CA ASP A 26 -14.62 6.04 0.40
C ASP A 26 -15.15 4.61 0.40
N ILE A 27 -15.02 3.92 1.55
CA ILE A 27 -15.49 2.54 1.71
C ILE A 27 -17.00 2.50 1.82
N ASN A 28 -17.66 1.74 0.94
CA ASN A 28 -19.09 1.45 1.05
C ASN A 28 -19.34 0.31 2.05
N TRP A 29 -19.42 0.66 3.33
CA TRP A 29 -19.62 -0.25 4.45
C TRP A 29 -20.98 -0.95 4.48
N GLU A 30 -21.95 -0.48 3.68
CA GLU A 30 -23.29 -1.05 3.59
C GLU A 30 -23.36 -2.25 2.63
N ARG A 31 -22.32 -2.51 1.87
CA ARG A 31 -22.24 -3.70 1.03
C ARG A 31 -22.17 -4.97 1.88
N GLN A 32 -22.80 -6.02 1.38
CA GLN A 32 -22.83 -7.33 2.05
C GLN A 32 -21.42 -7.87 2.29
N LEU A 33 -20.50 -7.70 1.33
CA LEU A 33 -19.13 -8.19 1.45
C LEU A 33 -18.12 -7.13 1.03
N VAL A 34 -17.27 -6.72 1.97
CA VAL A 34 -16.22 -5.71 1.79
C VAL A 34 -14.87 -6.29 2.21
N ALA A 35 -13.86 -6.08 1.37
CA ALA A 35 -12.47 -6.41 1.67
C ALA A 35 -11.61 -5.15 1.77
N ILE A 36 -10.86 -5.00 2.85
CA ILE A 36 -9.82 -3.97 3.01
C ILE A 36 -8.46 -4.66 2.93
N LYS A 37 -7.77 -4.44 1.83
CA LYS A 37 -6.45 -5.02 1.54
C LYS A 37 -5.35 -3.95 1.56
N GLY A 38 -4.10 -4.38 1.55
CA GLY A 38 -2.92 -3.50 1.52
C GLY A 38 -1.79 -4.06 2.36
N SER A 39 -0.63 -3.43 2.30
CA SER A 39 0.58 -3.86 2.98
C SER A 39 0.41 -4.00 4.49
N ARG A 40 1.29 -4.81 5.07
CA ARG A 40 1.33 -4.94 6.52
C ARG A 40 1.80 -3.62 7.16
N GLY A 41 1.12 -3.18 8.22
CA GLY A 41 1.51 -1.98 8.97
C GLY A 41 0.86 -0.68 8.50
N VAL A 42 0.10 -0.65 7.39
CA VAL A 42 -0.55 0.59 6.88
C VAL A 42 -1.77 1.04 7.70
N GLY A 43 -2.26 0.23 8.66
CA GLY A 43 -3.33 0.63 9.58
C GLY A 43 -4.72 0.05 9.31
N LYS A 44 -4.87 -1.00 8.49
CA LYS A 44 -6.17 -1.64 8.16
C LYS A 44 -7.01 -2.00 9.39
N THR A 45 -6.40 -2.71 10.32
CA THR A 45 -7.01 -3.08 11.61
C THR A 45 -7.52 -1.86 12.38
N THR A 46 -6.71 -0.79 12.43
CA THR A 46 -7.06 0.45 13.12
C THR A 46 -8.25 1.13 12.45
N LEU A 47 -8.24 1.26 11.13
CA LEU A 47 -9.33 1.85 10.34
C LEU A 47 -10.65 1.12 10.59
N MET A 48 -10.64 -0.21 10.52
CA MET A 48 -11.81 -1.03 10.76
C MET A 48 -12.37 -0.84 12.19
N ARG A 49 -11.51 -0.82 13.20
CA ARG A 49 -11.90 -0.57 14.60
C ARG A 49 -12.42 0.85 14.81
N GLN A 50 -11.84 1.85 14.14
CA GLN A 50 -12.32 3.24 14.17
C GLN A 50 -13.72 3.36 13.57
N TYR A 51 -13.97 2.68 12.43
CA TYR A 51 -15.31 2.63 11.84
C TYR A 51 -16.33 2.01 12.80
N ILE A 52 -16.01 0.87 13.40
CA ILE A 52 -16.89 0.20 14.38
C ILE A 52 -17.20 1.15 15.54
N ARG A 53 -16.17 1.76 16.13
CA ARG A 53 -16.35 2.66 17.27
C ARG A 53 -17.22 3.87 16.94
N LYS A 54 -17.03 4.44 15.73
CA LYS A 54 -17.80 5.60 15.24
C LYS A 54 -19.27 5.25 14.99
N THR A 55 -19.53 4.06 14.42
CA THR A 55 -20.86 3.68 13.91
C THR A 55 -21.70 2.89 14.91
N TYR A 56 -21.07 1.96 15.62
CA TYR A 56 -21.76 1.00 16.51
C TYR A 56 -21.44 1.22 17.99
N GLY A 57 -20.48 2.07 18.32
CA GLY A 57 -19.98 2.23 19.69
C GLY A 57 -19.00 1.12 20.10
N THR A 58 -18.87 0.88 21.40
CA THR A 58 -17.87 -0.03 21.97
C THR A 58 -18.43 -1.39 22.38
N THR A 59 -19.75 -1.52 22.48
CA THR A 59 -20.40 -2.74 22.95
C THR A 59 -20.77 -3.64 21.78
N ALA A 60 -20.39 -4.90 21.85
CA ALA A 60 -20.84 -5.89 20.88
C ALA A 60 -22.37 -6.06 20.93
N GLY A 61 -22.98 -6.07 19.78
CA GLY A 61 -24.43 -6.18 19.60
C GLY A 61 -24.74 -6.34 18.11
N LYS A 62 -25.04 -5.25 17.45
CA LYS A 62 -25.25 -5.26 15.99
C LYS A 62 -23.95 -5.48 15.19
N ALA A 63 -22.78 -5.13 15.76
CA ALA A 63 -21.47 -5.35 15.14
C ALA A 63 -20.57 -6.21 16.02
N LEU A 64 -19.78 -7.10 15.41
CA LEU A 64 -18.80 -7.91 16.11
C LEU A 64 -17.47 -7.90 15.38
N TYR A 65 -16.41 -7.48 16.05
CA TYR A 65 -15.03 -7.55 15.59
C TYR A 65 -14.35 -8.82 16.10
N CYS A 66 -13.75 -9.60 15.22
CA CYS A 66 -13.00 -10.81 15.53
C CYS A 66 -11.65 -10.82 14.80
N VAL A 67 -10.59 -11.17 15.53
CA VAL A 67 -9.32 -11.57 14.93
C VAL A 67 -9.38 -13.05 14.60
N VAL A 68 -9.30 -13.41 13.33
CA VAL A 68 -9.52 -14.80 12.87
C VAL A 68 -8.32 -15.71 13.23
N ASP A 69 -7.15 -15.11 13.50
CA ASP A 69 -5.95 -15.79 14.02
C ASP A 69 -6.04 -16.09 15.54
N SER A 70 -7.23 -16.22 16.09
CA SER A 70 -7.39 -16.46 17.53
C SER A 70 -7.63 -17.94 17.85
N MET A 71 -7.24 -18.36 19.05
CA MET A 71 -7.46 -19.73 19.54
C MET A 71 -8.92 -20.19 19.46
N TYR A 72 -9.86 -19.27 19.41
CA TYR A 72 -11.29 -19.58 19.24
C TYR A 72 -11.54 -20.38 17.95
N PHE A 73 -10.88 -20.01 16.86
CA PHE A 73 -11.07 -20.63 15.55
C PHE A 73 -10.29 -21.92 15.33
N THR A 74 -9.59 -22.43 16.34
CA THR A 74 -9.03 -23.79 16.32
C THR A 74 -10.10 -24.86 16.54
N THR A 75 -11.22 -24.49 17.18
CA THR A 75 -12.32 -25.42 17.52
C THR A 75 -13.68 -24.98 17.01
N HIS A 76 -13.78 -23.78 16.45
CA HIS A 76 -15.04 -23.22 15.92
C HIS A 76 -14.81 -22.68 14.51
N THR A 77 -15.83 -22.78 13.67
CA THR A 77 -15.79 -22.26 12.30
C THR A 77 -16.31 -20.83 12.21
N LEU A 78 -16.03 -20.15 11.09
CA LEU A 78 -16.64 -18.85 10.80
C LEU A 78 -18.14 -18.98 10.57
N LEU A 79 -18.59 -20.10 9.99
CA LEU A 79 -20.01 -20.38 9.79
C LEU A 79 -20.76 -20.49 11.11
N GLU A 80 -20.25 -21.27 12.09
CA GLU A 80 -20.84 -21.38 13.44
C GLU A 80 -20.86 -20.02 14.16
N LEU A 81 -19.83 -19.19 13.96
CA LEU A 81 -19.80 -17.84 14.51
C LEU A 81 -20.92 -16.98 13.90
N ALA A 82 -21.06 -16.99 12.57
CA ALA A 82 -22.04 -16.21 11.84
C ALA A 82 -23.47 -16.60 12.23
N GLU A 83 -23.76 -17.91 12.27
CA GLU A 83 -25.07 -18.43 12.70
C GLU A 83 -25.44 -17.92 14.09
N ARG A 84 -24.56 -18.13 15.08
CA ARG A 84 -24.81 -17.67 16.45
C ARG A 84 -24.96 -16.17 16.56
N PHE A 85 -24.17 -15.42 15.78
CA PHE A 85 -24.22 -13.96 15.80
C PHE A 85 -25.52 -13.42 15.20
N VAL A 86 -26.00 -14.00 14.10
CA VAL A 86 -27.30 -13.65 13.49
C VAL A 86 -28.45 -13.97 14.44
N LEU A 87 -28.45 -15.16 15.07
CA LEU A 87 -29.47 -15.55 16.06
C LEU A 87 -29.55 -14.59 17.26
N MET A 88 -28.47 -13.90 17.58
CA MET A 88 -28.40 -12.86 18.63
C MET A 88 -28.77 -11.45 18.13
N GLY A 89 -29.20 -11.30 16.87
CA GLY A 89 -29.54 -10.01 16.26
C GLY A 89 -28.34 -9.24 15.68
N GLY A 90 -27.23 -9.93 15.43
CA GLY A 90 -26.04 -9.34 14.79
C GLY A 90 -26.30 -8.97 13.32
N GLU A 91 -25.75 -7.83 12.88
CA GLU A 91 -25.96 -7.26 11.55
C GLU A 91 -24.65 -7.14 10.73
N HIS A 92 -23.49 -6.91 11.40
CA HIS A 92 -22.24 -6.68 10.72
C HIS A 92 -21.07 -7.39 11.41
N LEU A 93 -20.45 -8.31 10.70
CA LEU A 93 -19.30 -9.08 11.16
C LEU A 93 -18.00 -8.49 10.59
N PHE A 94 -17.04 -8.19 11.45
CA PHE A 94 -15.75 -7.64 11.09
C PHE A 94 -14.65 -8.67 11.38
N LEU A 95 -14.02 -9.20 10.33
CA LEU A 95 -13.05 -10.28 10.40
C LEU A 95 -11.64 -9.76 10.06
N ASP A 96 -10.74 -9.76 11.03
CA ASP A 96 -9.37 -9.27 10.85
C ASP A 96 -8.43 -10.42 10.53
N GLU A 97 -7.54 -10.22 9.52
CA GLU A 97 -6.52 -11.18 9.09
C GLU A 97 -7.10 -12.53 8.57
N VAL A 98 -8.18 -12.49 7.76
CA VAL A 98 -8.90 -13.72 7.32
C VAL A 98 -8.01 -14.73 6.62
N HIS A 99 -6.95 -14.30 5.97
CA HIS A 99 -6.01 -15.16 5.25
C HIS A 99 -5.29 -16.18 6.16
N LYS A 100 -5.30 -15.98 7.45
CA LYS A 100 -4.74 -16.92 8.43
C LYS A 100 -5.67 -18.08 8.76
N TYR A 101 -6.91 -18.03 8.33
CA TYR A 101 -7.89 -19.11 8.47
C TYR A 101 -8.02 -19.87 7.15
N PRO A 102 -7.60 -21.16 7.07
CA PRO A 102 -7.47 -21.87 5.78
C PRO A 102 -8.73 -21.97 4.92
N LYS A 103 -9.91 -22.05 5.55
CA LYS A 103 -11.21 -22.20 4.89
C LYS A 103 -11.99 -20.90 4.72
N TRP A 104 -11.38 -19.76 4.97
CA TRP A 104 -12.07 -18.47 5.04
C TRP A 104 -12.92 -18.14 3.81
N SER A 105 -12.43 -18.40 2.60
CA SER A 105 -13.14 -18.04 1.36
C SER A 105 -14.39 -18.91 1.13
N ILE A 106 -14.29 -20.21 1.43
CA ILE A 106 -15.40 -21.15 1.31
C ILE A 106 -16.48 -20.81 2.33
N GLU A 107 -16.10 -20.62 3.59
CA GLU A 107 -17.06 -20.34 4.66
C GLU A 107 -17.68 -18.96 4.54
N ILE A 108 -16.93 -17.90 4.13
CA ILE A 108 -17.52 -16.58 3.87
C ILE A 108 -18.55 -16.66 2.74
N LYS A 109 -18.25 -17.41 1.66
CA LYS A 109 -19.21 -17.63 0.57
C LYS A 109 -20.50 -18.28 1.09
N GLU A 110 -20.37 -19.34 1.87
CA GLU A 110 -21.51 -20.03 2.45
C GLU A 110 -22.32 -19.12 3.39
N ILE A 111 -21.66 -18.33 4.21
CA ILE A 111 -22.30 -17.38 5.12
C ILE A 111 -23.12 -16.34 4.37
N ILE A 112 -22.59 -15.72 3.31
CA ILE A 112 -23.32 -14.69 2.55
C ILE A 112 -24.49 -15.27 1.75
N ASP A 113 -24.44 -16.56 1.38
CA ASP A 113 -25.54 -17.27 0.74
C ASP A 113 -26.65 -17.62 1.74
N LEU A 114 -26.30 -18.07 2.94
CA LEU A 114 -27.24 -18.44 4.01
C LEU A 114 -27.85 -17.23 4.73
N TYR A 115 -27.09 -16.17 4.90
CA TYR A 115 -27.46 -14.98 5.68
C TYR A 115 -27.33 -13.70 4.84
N PRO A 116 -28.19 -13.47 3.84
CA PRO A 116 -28.08 -12.34 2.91
C PRO A 116 -28.18 -10.96 3.60
N GLN A 117 -28.76 -10.90 4.79
CA GLN A 117 -28.84 -9.69 5.62
C GLN A 117 -27.57 -9.40 6.42
N LEU A 118 -26.68 -10.39 6.60
CA LEU A 118 -25.43 -10.19 7.34
C LEU A 118 -24.39 -9.53 6.45
N ARG A 119 -23.85 -8.41 6.90
CA ARG A 119 -22.71 -7.75 6.29
C ARG A 119 -21.42 -8.32 6.85
N ILE A 120 -20.43 -8.50 5.97
CA ILE A 120 -19.09 -8.96 6.36
C ILE A 120 -18.08 -7.98 5.80
N THR A 121 -17.29 -7.38 6.68
CA THR A 121 -16.09 -6.64 6.30
C THR A 121 -14.87 -7.39 6.81
N PHE A 122 -13.89 -7.63 5.94
CA PHE A 122 -12.70 -8.35 6.35
C PHE A 122 -11.41 -7.67 5.90
N THR A 123 -10.30 -7.94 6.60
CA THR A 123 -8.98 -7.51 6.22
C THR A 123 -8.10 -8.68 5.81
N GLY A 124 -7.17 -8.39 4.91
CA GLY A 124 -6.07 -9.29 4.56
C GLY A 124 -4.81 -8.49 4.28
N SER A 125 -3.66 -9.00 4.72
CA SER A 125 -2.37 -8.35 4.49
C SER A 125 -1.88 -8.55 3.06
N SER A 126 -2.20 -9.66 2.43
CA SER A 126 -1.71 -9.99 1.11
C SER A 126 -2.81 -9.98 0.05
N LEU A 127 -2.55 -9.26 -1.04
CA LEU A 127 -3.33 -9.27 -2.28
C LEU A 127 -3.51 -10.67 -2.87
N ILE A 128 -2.56 -11.54 -2.61
CA ILE A 128 -2.41 -12.83 -3.28
C ILE A 128 -3.63 -13.72 -3.01
N GLN A 129 -4.14 -13.70 -1.80
CA GLN A 129 -5.24 -14.60 -1.44
C GLN A 129 -6.62 -14.14 -1.90
N ILE A 130 -6.89 -12.84 -1.83
CA ILE A 130 -8.21 -12.33 -2.25
C ILE A 130 -8.39 -12.47 -3.76
N LEU A 131 -7.31 -12.33 -4.53
CA LEU A 131 -7.32 -12.50 -5.99
C LEU A 131 -7.37 -13.98 -6.42
N ASN A 132 -6.85 -14.90 -5.60
CA ASN A 132 -6.86 -16.34 -5.84
C ASN A 132 -8.04 -17.04 -5.16
N ALA A 133 -8.82 -16.34 -4.34
CA ALA A 133 -10.07 -16.85 -3.82
C ALA A 133 -11.03 -17.15 -4.98
N ASP A 134 -11.82 -18.20 -4.80
CA ASP A 134 -12.81 -18.72 -5.74
C ASP A 134 -13.43 -17.62 -6.61
N ALA A 135 -13.45 -17.83 -7.94
CA ALA A 135 -13.94 -16.86 -8.92
C ALA A 135 -15.34 -16.32 -8.60
N ASP A 136 -16.13 -17.06 -7.83
CA ASP A 136 -17.45 -16.67 -7.34
C ASP A 136 -17.39 -15.62 -6.22
N LEU A 137 -16.45 -15.74 -5.28
CA LEU A 137 -16.28 -14.75 -4.21
C LEU A 137 -15.73 -13.43 -4.76
N SER A 138 -14.81 -13.50 -5.73
CA SER A 138 -14.20 -12.31 -6.35
C SER A 138 -15.21 -11.40 -7.06
N ARG A 139 -16.34 -11.94 -7.55
CA ARG A 139 -17.43 -11.17 -8.17
C ARG A 139 -18.37 -10.50 -7.16
N ARG A 140 -18.39 -10.96 -5.92
CA ARG A 140 -19.31 -10.50 -4.86
C ARG A 140 -18.66 -9.51 -3.90
N VAL A 141 -17.32 -9.53 -3.79
CA VAL A 141 -16.56 -8.69 -2.87
C VAL A 141 -16.26 -7.33 -3.47
N LEU A 142 -16.57 -6.26 -2.74
CA LEU A 142 -16.08 -4.93 -3.03
C LEU A 142 -14.74 -4.71 -2.30
N SER A 143 -13.67 -4.58 -3.08
CA SER A 143 -12.31 -4.49 -2.54
C SER A 143 -11.78 -3.08 -2.54
N TYR A 144 -11.23 -2.64 -1.42
CA TYR A 144 -10.51 -1.37 -1.26
C TYR A 144 -9.07 -1.65 -0.89
N THR A 145 -8.14 -0.93 -1.54
CA THR A 145 -6.72 -1.00 -1.19
C THR A 145 -6.37 0.17 -0.28
N MET A 146 -5.78 -0.14 0.86
CA MET A 146 -5.29 0.85 1.80
C MET A 146 -3.78 0.90 1.72
N GLU A 147 -3.27 1.96 1.11
CA GLU A 147 -1.85 2.24 1.00
C GLU A 147 -1.27 2.81 2.30
N GLY A 148 0.05 2.98 2.37
CA GLY A 148 0.66 3.77 3.43
C GLY A 148 0.21 5.23 3.39
N LEU A 149 0.73 6.05 4.28
CA LEU A 149 0.38 7.48 4.28
C LEU A 149 0.98 8.17 3.05
N SER A 150 0.17 8.98 2.35
CA SER A 150 0.71 9.97 1.41
C SER A 150 1.44 11.09 2.17
N PHE A 151 2.16 11.96 1.46
CA PHE A 151 2.75 13.13 2.10
C PHE A 151 1.68 14.02 2.74
N ARG A 152 0.52 14.18 2.10
CA ARG A 152 -0.64 14.90 2.63
C ARG A 152 -1.15 14.27 3.94
N GLU A 153 -1.32 12.95 3.94
CA GLU A 153 -1.77 12.24 5.14
C GLU A 153 -0.73 12.24 6.26
N PHE A 154 0.56 12.20 5.94
CA PHE A 154 1.65 12.39 6.91
C PHE A 154 1.58 13.76 7.58
N LEU A 155 1.34 14.82 6.82
CA LEU A 155 1.16 16.17 7.38
C LEU A 155 -0.03 16.21 8.34
N HIS A 156 -1.13 15.56 8.01
CA HIS A 156 -2.26 15.45 8.92
C HIS A 156 -1.93 14.59 10.15
N PHE A 157 -1.36 13.41 9.92
CA PHE A 157 -1.16 12.39 10.97
C PHE A 157 -0.09 12.80 12.00
N TYR A 158 1.04 13.34 11.54
CA TYR A 158 2.17 13.66 12.43
C TYR A 158 2.34 15.14 12.75
N LYS A 159 1.74 16.03 11.96
CA LYS A 159 1.89 17.49 12.13
C LYS A 159 0.58 18.21 12.43
N GLY A 160 -0.56 17.51 12.37
CA GLY A 160 -1.88 18.10 12.60
C GLY A 160 -2.32 19.07 11.50
N ILE A 161 -1.69 19.02 10.31
CA ILE A 161 -1.93 19.94 9.20
C ILE A 161 -2.86 19.25 8.21
N GLN A 162 -4.11 19.66 8.19
CA GLN A 162 -5.11 19.13 7.26
C GLN A 162 -5.09 19.91 5.95
N LEU A 163 -4.96 19.17 4.85
CA LEU A 163 -4.94 19.65 3.46
C LEU A 163 -5.92 18.85 2.62
N PRO A 164 -6.54 19.46 1.60
CA PRO A 164 -7.41 18.73 0.68
C PRO A 164 -6.61 17.75 -0.19
N LYS A 165 -7.31 16.75 -0.73
CA LYS A 165 -6.81 15.87 -1.76
C LYS A 165 -7.01 16.53 -3.12
N TYR A 166 -6.03 16.38 -4.03
CA TYR A 166 -6.09 16.91 -5.40
C TYR A 166 -5.86 15.79 -6.42
N SER A 167 -6.61 15.77 -7.49
CA SER A 167 -6.31 14.92 -8.64
C SER A 167 -5.00 15.35 -9.33
N LEU A 168 -4.40 14.48 -10.12
CA LEU A 168 -3.19 14.84 -10.88
C LEU A 168 -3.45 15.99 -11.84
N GLU A 169 -4.63 16.03 -12.50
CA GLU A 169 -5.03 17.11 -13.36
C GLU A 169 -5.11 18.46 -12.62
N GLU A 170 -5.66 18.47 -11.42
CA GLU A 170 -5.72 19.69 -10.57
C GLU A 170 -4.31 20.12 -10.14
N ILE A 171 -3.44 19.17 -9.77
CA ILE A 171 -2.05 19.46 -9.41
C ILE A 171 -1.32 20.13 -10.58
N LEU A 172 -1.45 19.59 -11.79
CA LEU A 172 -0.77 20.12 -12.97
C LEU A 172 -1.34 21.47 -13.43
N ALA A 173 -2.65 21.71 -13.26
CA ALA A 173 -3.32 22.94 -13.69
C ALA A 173 -3.20 24.07 -12.65
N ASN A 174 -3.15 23.77 -11.35
CA ASN A 174 -3.28 24.75 -10.26
C ASN A 174 -2.10 24.70 -9.27
N ALA A 175 -0.92 24.27 -9.70
CA ALA A 175 0.24 24.08 -8.84
C ALA A 175 0.58 25.33 -7.99
N ASP A 176 0.45 26.54 -8.57
CA ASP A 176 0.74 27.81 -7.85
C ASP A 176 -0.16 27.98 -6.63
N ASN A 177 -1.47 27.76 -6.78
CA ASN A 177 -2.44 27.93 -5.70
C ASN A 177 -2.26 26.83 -4.63
N ILE A 178 -2.03 25.58 -5.06
CA ILE A 178 -1.78 24.45 -4.15
C ILE A 178 -0.52 24.71 -3.34
N CYS A 179 0.57 25.10 -3.99
CA CYS A 179 1.81 25.43 -3.30
C CYS A 179 1.64 26.61 -2.34
N ALA A 180 0.90 27.66 -2.73
CA ALA A 180 0.63 28.78 -1.83
C ALA A 180 -0.17 28.34 -0.58
N GLU A 181 -1.20 27.49 -0.75
CA GLU A 181 -1.98 26.96 0.37
C GLU A 181 -1.11 26.12 1.33
N VAL A 182 -0.28 25.24 0.79
CA VAL A 182 0.60 24.38 1.60
C VAL A 182 1.64 25.20 2.33
N ASN A 183 2.33 26.12 1.64
CA ASN A 183 3.35 27.00 2.24
C ASN A 183 2.77 27.96 3.28
N ALA A 184 1.49 28.34 3.18
CA ALA A 184 0.83 29.11 4.23
C ALA A 184 0.66 28.34 5.56
N LYS A 185 0.63 26.99 5.50
CA LYS A 185 0.41 26.13 6.66
C LYS A 185 1.70 25.49 7.18
N CYS A 186 2.70 25.28 6.34
CA CYS A 186 3.94 24.60 6.72
C CYS A 186 5.12 24.97 5.83
N ARG A 187 6.27 24.36 6.12
CA ARG A 187 7.46 24.38 5.25
C ARG A 187 7.56 23.03 4.54
N PRO A 188 6.98 22.90 3.34
CA PRO A 188 6.78 21.59 2.71
C PRO A 188 8.11 20.88 2.41
N VAL A 189 9.15 21.56 1.94
CA VAL A 189 10.45 20.95 1.62
C VAL A 189 11.03 20.23 2.84
N LYS A 190 11.10 20.91 4.00
CA LYS A 190 11.64 20.31 5.23
C LYS A 190 10.80 19.12 5.72
N MET A 191 9.46 19.23 5.66
CA MET A 191 8.57 18.16 6.09
C MET A 191 8.58 16.98 5.10
N PHE A 192 8.84 17.28 3.84
CA PHE A 192 8.97 16.25 2.81
C PHE A 192 10.24 15.40 2.99
N GLU A 193 11.38 16.02 3.35
CA GLU A 193 12.58 15.28 3.72
C GLU A 193 12.32 14.30 4.89
N GLU A 194 11.55 14.72 5.90
CA GLU A 194 11.16 13.84 7.00
C GLU A 194 10.23 12.72 6.52
N TYR A 195 9.24 13.05 5.69
CA TYR A 195 8.34 12.07 5.10
C TYR A 195 9.07 10.97 4.32
N LEU A 196 10.01 11.35 3.47
CA LEU A 196 10.79 10.40 2.68
C LEU A 196 11.50 9.36 3.54
N ARG A 197 11.90 9.72 4.77
CA ARG A 197 12.58 8.83 5.71
C ARG A 197 11.62 8.03 6.59
N VAL A 198 10.58 8.66 7.14
CA VAL A 198 9.78 8.06 8.21
C VAL A 198 8.26 8.26 8.08
N GLY A 199 7.77 8.78 6.95
CA GLY A 199 6.39 9.26 6.83
C GLY A 199 5.38 8.25 6.26
N TYR A 200 5.81 7.15 5.65
CA TYR A 200 4.91 6.24 4.94
C TYR A 200 4.08 5.33 5.86
N TYR A 201 4.66 4.82 6.94
CA TYR A 201 3.95 3.95 7.87
C TYR A 201 3.47 4.70 9.12
N PRO A 202 2.21 4.47 9.55
CA PRO A 202 1.64 5.18 10.71
C PRO A 202 2.15 4.69 12.07
N PHE A 203 3.19 3.87 12.13
CA PHE A 203 3.76 3.35 13.37
C PHE A 203 5.12 3.98 13.76
N TYR A 204 5.50 5.09 13.13
CA TYR A 204 6.67 5.88 13.57
C TYR A 204 6.38 6.55 14.91
N ASP A 205 7.25 6.36 15.89
CA ASP A 205 7.10 6.85 17.26
C ASP A 205 8.19 7.84 17.70
N GLY A 206 8.97 8.35 16.73
CA GLY A 206 10.02 9.34 16.96
C GLY A 206 11.45 8.78 16.97
N VAL A 207 11.64 7.45 16.90
CA VAL A 207 12.96 6.81 16.90
C VAL A 207 13.22 6.11 15.57
N GLU A 208 14.03 6.72 14.70
CA GLU A 208 14.28 6.21 13.34
C GLU A 208 14.83 4.79 13.31
N MET A 209 15.80 4.45 14.17
CA MET A 209 16.42 3.11 14.19
C MET A 209 15.40 2.00 14.55
N GLU A 210 14.52 2.27 15.50
CA GLU A 210 13.46 1.31 15.86
C GLU A 210 12.43 1.20 14.74
N TYR A 211 12.13 2.30 14.07
CA TYR A 211 11.22 2.34 12.92
C TYR A 211 11.75 1.49 11.76
N TYR A 212 13.03 1.66 11.39
CA TYR A 212 13.65 0.86 10.33
C TYR A 212 13.71 -0.61 10.68
N SER A 213 14.05 -0.94 11.92
CA SER A 213 14.02 -2.33 12.39
C SER A 213 12.62 -2.96 12.29
N ARG A 214 11.56 -2.19 12.58
CA ARG A 214 10.18 -2.66 12.39
C ARG A 214 9.83 -2.86 10.91
N ILE A 215 10.30 -2.00 10.01
CA ILE A 215 10.13 -2.16 8.55
C ILE A 215 10.85 -3.42 8.05
N GLU A 216 12.08 -3.66 8.47
CA GLU A 216 12.82 -4.89 8.16
C GLU A 216 12.06 -6.13 8.64
N ASN A 217 11.50 -6.09 9.85
CA ASN A 217 10.68 -7.18 10.39
C ASN A 217 9.40 -7.39 9.57
N VAL A 218 8.77 -6.32 9.08
CA VAL A 218 7.61 -6.41 8.17
C VAL A 218 8.02 -7.07 6.86
N ALA A 219 9.12 -6.66 6.22
CA ALA A 219 9.61 -7.26 4.98
C ALA A 219 9.99 -8.73 5.17
N ASN A 220 10.68 -9.06 6.27
CA ASN A 220 11.00 -10.44 6.63
C ASN A 220 9.75 -11.31 6.81
N PHE A 221 8.74 -10.82 7.52
CA PHE A 221 7.47 -11.52 7.72
C PHE A 221 6.74 -11.77 6.40
N ILE A 222 6.67 -10.76 5.53
CA ILE A 222 6.06 -10.88 4.20
C ILE A 222 6.76 -11.98 3.40
N ILE A 223 8.09 -12.02 3.38
CA ILE A 223 8.84 -13.03 2.65
C ILE A 223 8.66 -14.41 3.28
N ASP A 224 8.85 -14.55 4.60
CA ASP A 224 8.89 -15.83 5.28
C ASP A 224 7.51 -16.48 5.43
N GLN A 225 6.44 -15.69 5.49
CA GLN A 225 5.10 -16.19 5.76
C GLN A 225 4.16 -16.01 4.57
N GLU A 226 4.07 -14.79 4.02
CA GLU A 226 3.06 -14.50 3.01
C GLU A 226 3.47 -15.02 1.62
N ILE A 227 4.67 -14.70 1.14
CA ILE A 227 5.14 -15.17 -0.18
C ILE A 227 5.27 -16.70 -0.20
N THR A 228 5.80 -17.32 0.84
CA THR A 228 5.92 -18.77 0.89
C THR A 228 4.56 -19.45 0.87
N THR A 229 3.63 -18.98 1.70
CA THR A 229 2.29 -19.58 1.81
C THR A 229 1.47 -19.40 0.54
N PHE A 230 1.53 -18.22 -0.09
CA PHE A 230 0.57 -17.84 -1.13
C PHE A 230 1.11 -17.87 -2.56
N CYS A 231 2.43 -17.79 -2.73
CA CYS A 231 3.06 -17.95 -4.04
C CYS A 231 3.62 -19.35 -4.25
N GLY A 232 3.47 -20.27 -3.29
CA GLY A 232 4.01 -21.63 -3.39
C GLY A 232 5.54 -21.66 -3.44
N VAL A 233 6.19 -20.68 -2.84
CA VAL A 233 7.66 -20.64 -2.76
C VAL A 233 8.10 -21.54 -1.61
N ASP A 234 8.99 -22.48 -1.91
CA ASP A 234 9.60 -23.35 -0.90
C ASP A 234 10.30 -22.51 0.17
N PRO A 235 10.02 -22.71 1.47
CA PRO A 235 10.70 -22.02 2.57
C PRO A 235 12.22 -22.02 2.49
N ALA A 236 12.84 -23.07 1.89
CA ALA A 236 14.28 -23.13 1.65
C ALA A 236 14.81 -21.98 0.78
N PHE A 237 13.96 -21.33 -0.02
CA PHE A 237 14.34 -20.23 -0.91
C PHE A 237 14.10 -18.83 -0.33
N THR A 238 13.53 -18.69 0.85
CA THR A 238 13.30 -17.38 1.49
C THR A 238 14.57 -16.55 1.62
N ARG A 239 15.70 -17.22 1.93
CA ARG A 239 17.02 -16.56 1.97
C ARG A 239 17.40 -15.91 0.63
N LYS A 240 17.08 -16.56 -0.50
CA LYS A 240 17.35 -16.01 -1.84
C LYS A 240 16.44 -14.83 -2.17
N LEU A 241 15.19 -14.88 -1.72
CA LEU A 241 14.26 -13.75 -1.84
C LEU A 241 14.76 -12.53 -1.03
N LYS A 242 15.18 -12.72 0.22
CA LYS A 242 15.77 -11.66 1.04
C LYS A 242 17.03 -11.08 0.41
N ALA A 243 17.92 -11.94 -0.08
CA ALA A 243 19.12 -11.53 -0.80
C ALA A 243 18.79 -10.73 -2.07
N MET A 244 17.73 -11.12 -2.80
CA MET A 244 17.25 -10.38 -3.95
C MET A 244 16.72 -8.99 -3.58
N LEU A 245 15.92 -8.88 -2.53
CA LEU A 245 15.36 -7.61 -2.05
C LEU A 245 16.48 -6.64 -1.65
N LEU A 246 17.45 -7.09 -0.85
CA LEU A 246 18.61 -6.29 -0.44
C LEU A 246 19.51 -5.90 -1.62
N PHE A 247 19.78 -6.84 -2.54
CA PHE A 247 20.54 -6.54 -3.76
C PHE A 247 19.85 -5.44 -4.58
N LEU A 248 18.53 -5.51 -4.74
CA LEU A 248 17.78 -4.48 -5.45
C LEU A 248 17.84 -3.16 -4.71
N ALA A 249 17.64 -3.13 -3.39
CA ALA A 249 17.70 -1.90 -2.59
C ALA A 249 19.04 -1.16 -2.74
N ASP A 250 20.16 -1.89 -2.80
CA ASP A 250 21.50 -1.30 -2.90
C ASP A 250 21.91 -0.90 -4.33
N ASN A 251 21.23 -1.40 -5.36
CA ASN A 251 21.64 -1.21 -6.76
C ASN A 251 20.64 -0.39 -7.58
N LEU A 252 19.68 0.29 -6.95
CA LEU A 252 18.73 1.15 -7.65
C LEU A 252 19.35 2.49 -8.10
N PRO A 253 18.89 3.08 -9.20
CA PRO A 253 17.90 2.56 -10.16
C PRO A 253 18.48 1.36 -10.94
N TYR A 254 17.81 0.23 -10.88
CA TYR A 254 18.30 -1.00 -11.48
C TYR A 254 17.72 -1.19 -12.87
N GLU A 255 18.54 -1.04 -13.92
CA GLU A 255 18.23 -1.55 -15.23
C GLU A 255 18.24 -3.08 -15.17
N VAL A 256 17.08 -3.67 -15.33
CA VAL A 256 16.86 -5.07 -15.01
C VAL A 256 17.69 -5.99 -15.89
N ASN A 257 18.66 -6.67 -15.31
CA ASN A 257 19.40 -7.75 -15.93
C ASN A 257 19.11 -9.08 -15.23
N ILE A 258 18.07 -9.77 -15.73
CA ILE A 258 17.61 -11.06 -15.17
C ILE A 258 18.74 -12.11 -15.14
N SER A 259 19.63 -12.12 -16.16
CA SER A 259 20.75 -13.08 -16.21
C SER A 259 21.74 -12.84 -15.07
N LYS A 260 22.05 -11.55 -14.78
CA LYS A 260 22.93 -11.18 -13.68
C LYS A 260 22.32 -11.53 -12.30
N LEU A 261 21.02 -11.24 -12.14
CA LEU A 261 20.29 -11.62 -10.92
C LEU A 261 20.22 -13.14 -10.74
N ALA A 262 19.93 -13.88 -11.81
CA ALA A 262 19.88 -15.34 -11.78
C ALA A 262 21.23 -15.95 -11.36
N SER A 263 22.32 -15.42 -11.91
CA SER A 263 23.68 -15.84 -11.53
C SER A 263 24.03 -15.47 -10.10
N TYR A 264 23.69 -14.26 -9.66
CA TYR A 264 23.94 -13.81 -8.28
C TYR A 264 23.20 -14.66 -7.25
N LEU A 265 21.94 -15.00 -7.54
CA LEU A 265 21.08 -15.79 -6.64
C LEU A 265 21.23 -17.30 -6.83
N GLU A 266 22.00 -17.75 -7.82
CA GLU A 266 22.15 -19.17 -8.19
C GLU A 266 20.79 -19.86 -8.43
N ILE A 267 19.92 -19.21 -9.21
CA ILE A 267 18.59 -19.71 -9.61
C ILE A 267 18.37 -19.50 -11.11
N ASN A 268 17.37 -20.17 -11.67
CA ASN A 268 17.04 -19.96 -13.08
C ASN A 268 16.31 -18.62 -13.33
N LYS A 269 16.33 -18.14 -14.57
CA LYS A 269 15.74 -16.85 -14.96
C LYS A 269 14.23 -16.79 -14.71
N ASN A 270 13.51 -17.88 -14.94
CA ASN A 270 12.06 -17.92 -14.72
C ASN A 270 11.73 -17.78 -13.23
N THR A 271 12.54 -18.38 -12.36
CA THR A 271 12.40 -18.23 -10.91
C THR A 271 12.62 -16.78 -10.46
N VAL A 272 13.62 -16.06 -11.06
CA VAL A 272 13.82 -14.64 -10.80
C VAL A 272 12.56 -13.83 -11.14
N VAL A 273 11.98 -14.04 -12.33
CA VAL A 273 10.75 -13.35 -12.75
C VAL A 273 9.59 -13.67 -11.81
N ASN A 274 9.42 -14.93 -11.43
CA ASN A 274 8.37 -15.33 -10.50
C ASN A 274 8.55 -14.65 -9.12
N TYR A 275 9.79 -14.54 -8.63
CA TYR A 275 10.10 -13.88 -7.36
C TYR A 275 9.82 -12.37 -7.43
N MET A 276 10.18 -11.72 -8.53
CA MET A 276 9.86 -10.31 -8.75
C MET A 276 8.35 -10.07 -8.72
N ASN A 277 7.58 -10.87 -9.47
CA ASN A 277 6.12 -10.79 -9.49
C ASN A 277 5.49 -11.08 -8.11
N ALA A 278 6.07 -12.02 -7.35
CA ALA A 278 5.62 -12.31 -6.00
C ALA A 278 5.87 -11.14 -5.04
N MET A 279 7.05 -10.50 -5.13
CA MET A 279 7.41 -9.33 -4.34
C MET A 279 6.57 -8.10 -4.71
N GLU A 280 6.26 -7.89 -5.99
CA GLU A 280 5.37 -6.81 -6.42
C GLU A 280 3.98 -6.98 -5.81
N ARG A 281 3.39 -8.18 -5.93
CA ARG A 281 2.08 -8.46 -5.33
C ARG A 281 2.06 -8.33 -3.81
N ALA A 282 3.20 -8.58 -3.18
CA ALA A 282 3.38 -8.45 -1.74
C ALA A 282 3.72 -7.01 -1.29
N GLU A 283 3.70 -6.05 -2.22
CA GLU A 283 4.01 -4.64 -1.98
C GLU A 283 5.42 -4.42 -1.38
N LEU A 284 6.39 -5.21 -1.86
CA LEU A 284 7.83 -5.01 -1.57
C LEU A 284 8.53 -4.27 -2.72
N LEU A 285 8.03 -4.40 -3.94
CA LEU A 285 8.59 -3.80 -5.16
C LEU A 285 7.49 -3.11 -5.98
N HIS A 286 7.91 -2.15 -6.81
CA HIS A 286 7.20 -1.69 -7.99
C HIS A 286 7.96 -2.13 -9.23
N LEU A 287 7.28 -2.83 -10.15
CA LEU A 287 7.81 -3.21 -11.45
C LEU A 287 7.26 -2.25 -12.51
N VAL A 288 8.14 -1.49 -13.16
CA VAL A 288 7.74 -0.45 -14.13
C VAL A 288 8.14 -0.88 -15.52
N TYR A 289 7.20 -0.80 -16.46
CA TYR A 289 7.33 -1.24 -17.86
C TYR A 289 7.23 -0.04 -18.80
N CYS A 290 7.87 -0.13 -19.96
CA CYS A 290 7.84 0.92 -20.98
C CYS A 290 6.50 0.98 -21.74
N ASP A 291 5.81 -0.15 -21.88
CA ASP A 291 4.49 -0.24 -22.52
C ASP A 291 3.63 -1.25 -21.78
N ASN A 292 2.61 -0.75 -21.09
CA ASN A 292 1.70 -1.61 -20.33
C ASN A 292 0.64 -2.31 -21.21
N LYS A 293 0.51 -1.96 -22.49
CA LYS A 293 -0.48 -2.56 -23.40
C LYS A 293 -0.12 -3.98 -23.82
N SER A 294 1.17 -4.32 -23.75
CA SER A 294 1.69 -5.62 -24.18
C SER A 294 2.11 -6.54 -23.03
N VAL A 295 1.75 -6.21 -21.78
CA VAL A 295 2.20 -6.97 -20.60
C VAL A 295 1.53 -8.34 -20.55
N THR A 296 2.12 -9.30 -21.18
CA THR A 296 2.02 -10.69 -20.76
C THR A 296 2.86 -10.83 -19.47
N LYS A 297 2.31 -11.46 -18.42
CA LYS A 297 2.96 -11.68 -17.10
C LYS A 297 4.37 -12.31 -17.12
N MET A 298 4.95 -12.50 -18.28
CA MET A 298 6.27 -13.09 -18.55
C MET A 298 7.30 -12.07 -19.07
N GLN A 299 6.93 -10.80 -19.21
CA GLN A 299 7.87 -9.78 -19.68
C GLN A 299 8.75 -9.29 -18.55
N LYS A 300 10.00 -9.01 -18.89
CA LYS A 300 10.97 -8.38 -18.02
C LYS A 300 10.57 -6.93 -17.79
N PRO A 301 10.47 -6.41 -16.54
CA PRO A 301 10.29 -4.99 -16.30
C PRO A 301 11.49 -4.19 -16.80
N ASP A 302 11.27 -2.95 -17.19
CA ASP A 302 12.33 -2.03 -17.60
C ASP A 302 13.05 -1.44 -16.39
N LYS A 303 12.31 -1.01 -15.38
CA LYS A 303 12.86 -0.54 -14.08
C LYS A 303 12.19 -1.25 -12.91
N ILE A 304 12.92 -1.36 -11.81
CA ILE A 304 12.42 -1.87 -10.53
C ILE A 304 12.68 -0.82 -9.47
N PHE A 305 11.72 -0.62 -8.57
CA PHE A 305 11.86 0.22 -7.38
C PHE A 305 11.47 -0.57 -6.13
N ILE A 306 12.05 -0.24 -4.98
CA ILE A 306 11.51 -0.64 -3.69
C ILE A 306 10.14 0.04 -3.52
N HIS A 307 9.19 -0.64 -2.91
CA HIS A 307 7.79 -0.20 -2.89
C HIS A 307 7.60 1.24 -2.37
N ASN A 308 8.34 1.66 -1.36
CA ASN A 308 8.28 3.01 -0.83
C ASN A 308 9.64 3.48 -0.29
N THR A 309 9.80 4.78 -0.12
CA THR A 309 11.06 5.37 0.31
C THR A 309 11.48 4.93 1.71
N ASN A 310 10.54 4.77 2.65
CA ASN A 310 10.87 4.36 4.02
C ASN A 310 11.45 2.93 4.06
N MET A 311 10.90 2.02 3.24
CA MET A 311 11.47 0.69 3.06
C MET A 311 12.85 0.76 2.38
N LEU A 312 13.03 1.66 1.40
CA LEU A 312 14.33 1.90 0.78
C LEU A 312 15.35 2.38 1.82
N TYR A 313 14.99 3.32 2.71
CA TYR A 313 15.86 3.78 3.79
C TYR A 313 16.19 2.67 4.80
N ALA A 314 15.25 1.78 5.08
CA ALA A 314 15.46 0.68 6.03
C ALA A 314 16.36 -0.44 5.46
N LEU A 315 16.29 -0.70 4.14
CA LEU A 315 16.94 -1.88 3.53
C LEU A 315 18.25 -1.55 2.81
N SER A 316 18.43 -0.31 2.33
CA SER A 316 19.61 0.05 1.53
C SER A 316 20.76 0.54 2.39
N SER A 317 21.93 -0.02 2.15
CA SER A 317 23.21 0.49 2.69
C SER A 317 23.74 1.69 1.91
N ARG A 318 23.20 1.96 0.70
CA ARG A 318 23.66 3.01 -0.20
C ARG A 318 22.49 3.78 -0.80
N LEU A 319 22.13 4.88 -0.18
CA LEU A 319 21.06 5.76 -0.64
C LEU A 319 21.55 6.70 -1.76
N VAL A 320 20.80 6.74 -2.86
CA VAL A 320 21.03 7.65 -3.99
C VAL A 320 19.83 8.57 -4.11
N THR A 321 20.07 9.89 -4.04
CA THR A 321 19.00 10.91 -4.03
C THR A 321 18.06 10.80 -5.25
N GLY A 322 18.61 10.55 -6.45
CA GLY A 322 17.80 10.35 -7.67
C GLY A 322 16.81 9.18 -7.50
N THR A 323 17.30 8.06 -6.96
CA THR A 323 16.48 6.87 -6.70
C THR A 323 15.36 7.13 -5.69
N ILE A 324 15.64 7.88 -4.63
CA ILE A 324 14.63 8.24 -3.61
C ILE A 324 13.50 9.05 -4.25
N ARG A 325 13.85 10.03 -5.12
CA ARG A 325 12.88 10.87 -5.83
C ARG A 325 11.99 10.04 -6.77
N GLU A 326 12.60 9.21 -7.62
CA GLU A 326 11.87 8.32 -8.53
C GLU A 326 10.99 7.32 -7.76
N CYS A 327 11.51 6.71 -6.70
CA CYS A 327 10.76 5.79 -5.83
C CYS A 327 9.52 6.48 -5.23
N PHE A 328 9.66 7.72 -4.75
CA PHE A 328 8.54 8.51 -4.24
C PHE A 328 7.48 8.75 -5.32
N VAL A 329 7.87 9.20 -6.51
CA VAL A 329 6.93 9.47 -7.61
C VAL A 329 6.17 8.20 -8.00
N VAL A 330 6.88 7.09 -8.19
CA VAL A 330 6.26 5.80 -8.53
C VAL A 330 5.29 5.37 -7.44
N ASN A 331 5.68 5.40 -6.17
CA ASN A 331 4.83 5.01 -5.06
C ASN A 331 3.56 5.87 -4.97
N GLN A 332 3.68 7.20 -5.03
CA GLN A 332 2.52 8.09 -4.85
C GLN A 332 1.55 8.05 -6.04
N LEU A 333 2.06 7.99 -7.26
CA LEU A 333 1.21 8.02 -8.44
C LEU A 333 0.61 6.65 -8.79
N SER A 334 1.29 5.54 -8.47
CA SER A 334 0.75 4.19 -8.74
C SER A 334 -0.53 3.86 -7.98
N VAL A 335 -0.90 4.65 -6.98
CA VAL A 335 -2.15 4.47 -6.22
C VAL A 335 -3.38 4.68 -7.11
N ASN A 336 -3.36 5.73 -7.94
CA ASN A 336 -4.51 6.14 -8.75
C ASN A 336 -4.23 6.13 -10.27
N HIS A 337 -2.97 5.94 -10.68
CA HIS A 337 -2.52 6.10 -12.05
C HIS A 337 -1.67 4.93 -12.50
N THR A 338 -1.64 4.71 -13.82
CA THR A 338 -0.68 3.81 -14.47
C THR A 338 0.63 4.56 -14.69
N VAL A 339 1.70 4.09 -14.05
CA VAL A 339 3.05 4.64 -14.21
C VAL A 339 3.85 3.76 -15.16
N GLU A 340 4.29 4.33 -16.28
CA GLU A 340 5.10 3.67 -17.30
C GLU A 340 6.51 4.29 -17.33
N TYR A 341 7.52 3.46 -17.60
CA TYR A 341 8.86 3.95 -17.86
C TYR A 341 8.96 4.56 -19.26
N SER A 342 9.55 5.74 -19.39
CA SER A 342 9.81 6.36 -20.69
C SER A 342 11.30 6.26 -21.04
N LYS A 343 11.62 5.59 -22.16
CA LYS A 343 13.03 5.36 -22.54
C LYS A 343 13.71 6.60 -23.09
N ASN A 344 12.96 7.44 -23.80
CA ASN A 344 13.51 8.54 -24.60
C ASN A 344 12.98 9.90 -24.17
N ASP A 345 11.84 9.93 -23.48
CA ASP A 345 11.02 11.13 -23.31
C ASP A 345 10.76 11.37 -21.82
N GLY A 346 11.77 11.70 -21.04
CA GLY A 346 11.66 11.87 -19.59
C GLY A 346 11.81 10.54 -18.83
N ASP A 347 11.45 10.54 -17.54
CA ASP A 347 11.57 9.37 -16.67
C ASP A 347 10.33 8.49 -16.69
N PHE A 348 9.13 9.11 -16.61
CA PHE A 348 7.86 8.41 -16.51
C PHE A 348 6.80 8.98 -17.44
N ARG A 349 5.90 8.09 -17.87
CA ARG A 349 4.65 8.45 -18.55
C ARG A 349 3.48 8.00 -17.68
N ILE A 350 2.58 8.93 -17.40
CA ILE A 350 1.43 8.69 -16.52
C ILE A 350 0.15 8.60 -17.38
N ASP A 351 -0.58 7.47 -17.25
CA ASP A 351 -1.81 7.15 -18.00
C ASP A 351 -1.66 7.27 -19.52
N GLY A 352 -0.42 7.14 -20.03
CA GLY A 352 -0.10 7.35 -21.43
C GLY A 352 -0.26 8.79 -21.93
N LYS A 353 -0.45 9.78 -21.04
CA LYS A 353 -0.83 11.16 -21.38
C LYS A 353 0.11 12.24 -20.88
N VAL A 354 0.70 12.07 -19.71
CA VAL A 354 1.55 13.08 -19.06
C VAL A 354 2.97 12.53 -18.98
N THR A 355 3.95 13.29 -19.44
CA THR A 355 5.37 12.93 -19.33
C THR A 355 5.98 13.68 -18.13
N LEU A 356 6.64 12.94 -17.25
CA LEU A 356 7.31 13.46 -16.08
C LEU A 356 8.81 13.21 -16.15
N GLU A 357 9.57 14.26 -15.89
CA GLU A 357 11.01 14.22 -15.64
C GLU A 357 11.26 14.50 -14.17
N VAL A 358 12.05 13.68 -13.49
CA VAL A 358 12.28 13.77 -12.04
C VAL A 358 13.73 14.20 -11.77
N GLY A 359 13.92 15.21 -10.92
CA GLY A 359 15.28 15.67 -10.64
C GLY A 359 15.41 16.64 -9.49
N GLY A 360 16.57 17.29 -9.39
CA GLY A 360 16.80 18.39 -8.46
C GLY A 360 16.38 19.74 -9.06
N ASN A 361 16.46 20.80 -8.26
CA ASN A 361 16.03 22.15 -8.66
C ASN A 361 16.75 22.69 -9.91
N LYS A 362 17.94 22.19 -10.24
CA LYS A 362 18.73 22.60 -11.43
C LYS A 362 18.37 21.82 -12.70
N LYS A 363 17.46 20.83 -12.64
CA LYS A 363 17.09 20.03 -13.81
C LYS A 363 16.50 20.94 -14.90
N SER A 364 16.97 20.79 -16.15
CA SER A 364 16.50 21.54 -17.31
C SER A 364 15.44 20.78 -18.12
N PHE A 365 14.76 21.50 -19.01
CA PHE A 365 13.74 20.92 -19.90
C PHE A 365 14.32 20.23 -21.15
N ASP A 366 15.63 20.17 -21.32
CA ASP A 366 16.27 19.75 -22.58
C ASP A 366 15.78 18.37 -23.08
N GLN A 367 15.48 17.45 -22.18
CA GLN A 367 15.01 16.11 -22.53
C GLN A 367 13.52 16.04 -22.91
N ILE A 368 12.71 17.01 -22.47
CA ILE A 368 11.26 17.00 -22.63
C ILE A 368 10.69 18.27 -23.27
N ALA A 369 11.57 19.15 -23.81
CA ALA A 369 11.17 20.48 -24.32
C ALA A 369 10.09 20.41 -25.40
N ASP A 370 10.20 19.46 -26.34
CA ASP A 370 9.30 19.29 -27.47
C ASP A 370 8.14 18.32 -27.20
N ILE A 371 8.01 17.83 -25.94
CA ILE A 371 6.99 16.84 -25.60
C ILE A 371 5.75 17.52 -25.05
N PRO A 372 4.58 17.33 -25.69
CA PRO A 372 3.32 17.85 -25.15
C PRO A 372 3.01 17.28 -23.77
N ASN A 373 2.38 18.07 -22.91
CA ASN A 373 2.02 17.65 -21.53
C ASN A 373 3.18 17.11 -20.69
N SER A 374 4.37 17.71 -20.87
CA SER A 374 5.55 17.37 -20.10
C SER A 374 5.76 18.32 -18.94
N TYR A 375 6.23 17.78 -17.79
CA TYR A 375 6.51 18.53 -16.57
C TYR A 375 7.78 18.02 -15.92
N ILE A 376 8.49 18.90 -15.20
CA ILE A 376 9.59 18.50 -14.32
C ILE A 376 9.06 18.46 -12.88
N LEU A 377 9.30 17.36 -12.18
CA LEU A 377 9.13 17.27 -10.73
C LEU A 377 10.50 17.47 -10.08
N ALA A 378 10.69 18.64 -9.50
CA ALA A 378 11.97 19.04 -8.95
C ALA A 378 11.97 19.09 -7.43
N ASP A 379 12.99 18.49 -6.82
CA ASP A 379 13.23 18.56 -5.39
C ASP A 379 13.82 19.93 -5.00
N ASP A 380 13.82 20.25 -3.69
CA ASP A 380 14.31 21.54 -3.14
C ASP A 380 13.58 22.77 -3.71
N MET A 381 12.30 22.65 -4.01
CA MET A 381 11.46 23.75 -4.48
C MET A 381 10.21 23.89 -3.60
N GLU A 382 9.90 25.14 -3.23
CA GLU A 382 8.65 25.46 -2.50
C GLU A 382 7.53 25.88 -3.43
N TYR A 383 7.84 26.54 -4.57
CA TYR A 383 6.91 27.05 -5.54
C TYR A 383 7.23 26.59 -6.96
N PRO A 384 6.24 26.44 -7.83
CA PRO A 384 6.47 26.06 -9.22
C PRO A 384 7.07 27.21 -10.03
N VAL A 385 7.75 26.86 -11.13
CA VAL A 385 8.24 27.81 -12.12
C VAL A 385 7.82 27.30 -13.51
N GLY A 386 6.72 27.80 -14.02
CA GLY A 386 6.12 27.31 -15.24
C GLY A 386 5.71 25.83 -15.11
N LYS A 387 6.26 24.96 -15.98
CA LYS A 387 6.02 23.50 -15.94
C LYS A 387 6.98 22.74 -15.03
N LYS A 388 7.83 23.43 -14.27
CA LYS A 388 8.66 22.81 -13.22
C LYS A 388 7.94 22.95 -11.90
N LEU A 389 7.52 21.82 -11.34
CA LEU A 389 6.71 21.72 -10.13
C LEU A 389 7.56 21.17 -8.97
N PRO A 390 7.29 21.57 -7.72
CA PRO A 390 7.89 20.93 -6.57
C PRO A 390 7.61 19.44 -6.53
N LEU A 391 8.62 18.61 -6.26
CA LEU A 391 8.47 17.15 -6.21
C LEU A 391 7.40 16.70 -5.18
N TRP A 392 7.38 17.34 -4.01
CA TRP A 392 6.46 16.98 -2.92
C TRP A 392 4.97 17.14 -3.28
N ILE A 393 4.63 17.93 -4.33
CA ILE A 393 3.23 18.23 -4.68
C ILE A 393 2.45 16.99 -5.11
N VAL A 394 3.11 16.00 -5.73
CA VAL A 394 2.44 14.74 -6.12
C VAL A 394 2.00 13.92 -4.90
N GLY A 395 2.56 14.17 -3.74
CA GLY A 395 2.11 13.58 -2.47
C GLY A 395 0.79 14.15 -1.94
N MET A 396 0.16 15.08 -2.68
CA MET A 396 -1.21 15.58 -2.42
C MET A 396 -2.28 14.78 -3.18
N ASN A 397 -1.88 13.77 -3.99
CA ASN A 397 -2.79 13.07 -4.90
C ASN A 397 -3.69 12.02 -4.22
N TYR A 398 -3.39 11.56 -3.00
CA TYR A 398 -4.27 10.67 -2.24
C TYR A 398 -4.21 10.89 -0.73
#